data_ecce608b1165d9531b7203495840f8b2
#
_entry.id   ecce608b1165d9531b7203495840f8b2
#
_cell.length_a   1.000
_cell.length_b   1.000
_cell.length_c   1.000
_cell.angle_alpha   90.00
_cell.angle_beta   90.00
_cell.angle_gamma   90.00
#
_symmetry.space_group_name_H-M   'P 1'
#
loop_
_entity.id
_entity.type
_entity.pdbx_description
1 polymer ?
#
loop_
_entity_poly.entity_id
_entity_poly.type
_entity_poly.pdbx_seq_one_letter_code
_entity_poly.pdbx_strand_id
1 'polypeptide(L)'
;MFEKMIETQTKKQEHKLERWMKKHDSEHPFPDDVVLHENIDYIGDGKACHMMDVYIQNKNEKETGKPLPVLINIHGGGFLLGKKEVNRLFCADMCQRGFAVFCLEYPLVPEVNIFEIFRDLTAGINNVAGLAEDFGGDPERIYLCGDSAGAYLCVYLAAMQRNPDVAKAAKVPKIVPEIKALGLISGMFYIHKPDNIGFFMPKLVYGKNWKKEPFAPYTDPENPGIAGKGNLPPCFILTAKGDFLRHYSRNFAKTLKENGCEHTLLDITGEQKLPHAFSAMLPELPDSQAANEAMAEFLLKH
;
A
#
# COMPACT_ATOMS: atom_id res chain seq x y z
N MET A 1 -16.17 -4.13 -26.38
CA MET A 1 -17.41 -4.04 -25.55
C MET A 1 -17.09 -4.17 -24.06
N PHE A 2 -16.36 -5.19 -23.63
CA PHE A 2 -15.97 -5.41 -22.23
C PHE A 2 -15.09 -4.28 -21.66
N GLU A 3 -14.06 -3.85 -22.39
CA GLU A 3 -13.17 -2.74 -21.98
C GLU A 3 -13.94 -1.42 -21.78
N LYS A 4 -14.87 -1.07 -22.70
CA LYS A 4 -15.72 0.11 -22.52
C LYS A 4 -16.66 0.01 -21.31
N MET A 5 -17.11 -1.20 -20.97
CA MET A 5 -17.95 -1.41 -19.81
C MET A 5 -17.14 -1.19 -18.52
N ILE A 6 -15.91 -1.71 -18.45
CA ILE A 6 -15.00 -1.48 -17.32
C ILE A 6 -14.71 0.00 -17.19
N GLU A 7 -14.30 0.68 -18.27
CA GLU A 7 -14.02 2.12 -18.27
C GLU A 7 -15.21 2.94 -17.75
N THR A 8 -16.41 2.65 -18.23
CA THR A 8 -17.63 3.33 -17.78
C THR A 8 -17.90 3.09 -16.29
N GLN A 9 -17.70 1.85 -15.82
CA GLN A 9 -17.88 1.48 -14.42
C GLN A 9 -16.84 2.17 -13.54
N THR A 10 -15.57 2.17 -13.97
CA THR A 10 -14.46 2.83 -13.26
C THR A 10 -14.73 4.33 -13.12
N LYS A 11 -15.04 5.05 -14.19
CA LYS A 11 -15.39 6.48 -14.14
C LYS A 11 -16.55 6.78 -13.18
N LYS A 12 -17.56 5.90 -13.15
CA LYS A 12 -18.69 6.06 -12.21
C LYS A 12 -18.23 5.89 -10.74
N GLN A 13 -17.33 4.95 -10.48
CA GLN A 13 -16.78 4.74 -9.14
C GLN A 13 -15.83 5.88 -8.74
N GLU A 14 -15.01 6.38 -9.65
CA GLU A 14 -14.17 7.57 -9.43
C GLU A 14 -15.00 8.78 -9.00
N HIS A 15 -16.05 9.14 -9.73
CA HIS A 15 -16.94 10.23 -9.35
C HIS A 15 -17.62 10.02 -7.98
N LYS A 16 -17.89 8.75 -7.63
CA LYS A 16 -18.44 8.44 -6.31
C LYS A 16 -17.39 8.63 -5.22
N LEU A 17 -16.15 8.19 -5.49
CA LEU A 17 -15.01 8.34 -4.58
C LEU A 17 -14.69 9.82 -4.37
N GLU A 18 -14.62 10.63 -5.43
CA GLU A 18 -14.37 12.06 -5.33
C GLU A 18 -15.43 12.80 -4.50
N ARG A 19 -16.71 12.46 -4.69
CA ARG A 19 -17.78 13.03 -3.88
C ARG A 19 -17.67 12.63 -2.42
N TRP A 20 -17.31 11.37 -2.16
CA TRP A 20 -17.09 10.90 -0.81
C TRP A 20 -15.90 11.62 -0.17
N MET A 21 -14.75 11.72 -0.84
CA MET A 21 -13.57 12.44 -0.34
C MET A 21 -13.91 13.89 0.00
N LYS A 22 -14.54 14.61 -0.93
CA LYS A 22 -14.91 16.01 -0.70
C LYS A 22 -15.82 16.19 0.52
N LYS A 23 -16.77 15.28 0.73
CA LYS A 23 -17.63 15.29 1.91
C LYS A 23 -16.83 14.98 3.17
N HIS A 24 -16.06 13.89 3.15
CA HIS A 24 -15.26 13.43 4.29
C HIS A 24 -14.25 14.51 4.73
N ASP A 25 -13.53 15.11 3.80
CA ASP A 25 -12.58 16.19 4.09
C ASP A 25 -13.25 17.46 4.68
N SER A 26 -14.51 17.72 4.31
CA SER A 26 -15.26 18.86 4.88
C SER A 26 -15.74 18.58 6.33
N GLU A 27 -15.90 17.32 6.69
CA GLU A 27 -16.32 16.87 8.03
C GLU A 27 -15.11 16.61 8.96
N HIS A 28 -13.95 16.31 8.38
CA HIS A 28 -12.71 15.97 9.09
C HIS A 28 -11.54 16.82 8.55
N PRO A 29 -11.31 18.00 9.14
CA PRO A 29 -10.28 18.91 8.66
C PRO A 29 -8.88 18.29 8.82
N PHE A 30 -7.99 18.67 7.92
CA PHE A 30 -6.59 18.26 7.98
C PHE A 30 -5.92 18.81 9.25
N PRO A 31 -5.10 18.03 9.98
CA PRO A 31 -4.51 18.47 11.24
C PRO A 31 -3.49 19.60 11.03
N ASP A 32 -3.57 20.63 11.90
CA ASP A 32 -2.73 21.84 11.82
C ASP A 32 -1.25 21.60 12.20
N ASP A 33 -0.96 20.49 12.87
CA ASP A 33 0.38 20.11 13.31
C ASP A 33 1.15 19.25 12.26
N VAL A 34 0.54 18.99 11.10
CA VAL A 34 1.17 18.29 9.98
C VAL A 34 1.39 19.24 8.80
N VAL A 35 2.62 19.31 8.32
CA VAL A 35 2.97 19.98 7.06
C VAL A 35 2.84 19.00 5.92
N LEU A 36 2.11 19.40 4.89
CA LEU A 36 1.94 18.65 3.66
C LEU A 36 2.73 19.30 2.52
N HIS A 37 3.67 18.55 1.94
CA HIS A 37 4.37 18.91 0.71
C HIS A 37 3.75 18.10 -0.44
N GLU A 38 3.01 18.77 -1.32
CA GLU A 38 2.25 18.12 -2.38
C GLU A 38 3.02 18.01 -3.70
N ASN A 39 2.74 16.95 -4.44
CA ASN A 39 3.12 16.78 -5.85
C ASN A 39 4.64 16.87 -6.12
N ILE A 40 5.41 16.17 -5.33
CA ILE A 40 6.85 16.00 -5.57
C ILE A 40 7.03 14.91 -6.64
N ASP A 41 7.65 15.27 -7.76
CA ASP A 41 7.88 14.35 -8.88
C ASP A 41 9.02 13.38 -8.56
N TYR A 42 8.72 12.10 -8.37
CA TYR A 42 9.70 11.08 -7.98
C TYR A 42 10.42 10.41 -9.18
N ILE A 43 10.00 10.71 -10.41
CA ILE A 43 10.69 10.27 -11.64
C ILE A 43 11.36 11.44 -12.37
N GLY A 44 10.78 12.65 -12.25
CA GLY A 44 11.27 13.85 -12.93
C GLY A 44 10.71 13.98 -14.36
N ASP A 45 9.55 13.39 -14.67
CA ASP A 45 8.95 13.42 -16.01
C ASP A 45 7.67 14.27 -16.10
N GLY A 46 7.23 14.86 -14.99
CA GLY A 46 6.10 15.77 -14.89
C GLY A 46 4.72 15.10 -14.96
N LYS A 47 4.64 13.78 -14.95
CA LYS A 47 3.35 13.06 -15.00
C LYS A 47 2.68 13.02 -13.64
N ALA A 48 1.36 13.23 -13.62
CA ALA A 48 0.58 13.18 -12.38
C ALA A 48 0.67 11.83 -11.65
N CYS A 49 0.79 10.72 -12.37
CA CYS A 49 0.94 9.39 -11.78
C CYS A 49 2.33 9.12 -11.19
N HIS A 50 3.27 10.04 -11.34
CA HIS A 50 4.62 9.95 -10.77
C HIS A 50 4.86 11.00 -9.68
N MET A 51 3.78 11.54 -9.11
CA MET A 51 3.84 12.49 -8.00
C MET A 51 3.71 11.76 -6.66
N MET A 52 4.32 12.30 -5.63
CA MET A 52 4.12 11.87 -4.24
C MET A 52 3.83 13.08 -3.35
N ASP A 53 3.16 12.81 -2.24
CA ASP A 53 2.95 13.79 -1.17
C ASP A 53 3.77 13.38 0.05
N VAL A 54 4.35 14.38 0.75
CA VAL A 54 5.15 14.16 1.95
C VAL A 54 4.51 14.85 3.14
N TYR A 55 4.35 14.12 4.24
CA TYR A 55 3.71 14.56 5.47
C TYR A 55 4.74 14.57 6.60
N ILE A 56 4.97 15.73 7.21
CA ILE A 56 5.96 15.94 8.28
C ILE A 56 5.31 16.71 9.42
N GLN A 57 5.57 16.31 10.65
CA GLN A 57 5.14 17.10 11.81
C GLN A 57 5.91 18.42 11.93
N ASN A 58 5.21 19.51 12.25
CA ASN A 58 5.77 20.84 12.42
C ASN A 58 6.89 20.97 13.48
N LYS A 59 7.02 20.00 14.39
CA LYS A 59 7.87 20.10 15.59
C LYS A 59 9.07 19.16 15.65
N ASN A 60 9.20 18.18 14.74
CA ASN A 60 9.99 16.98 15.02
C ASN A 60 11.51 17.08 14.84
N GLU A 61 12.06 17.85 13.89
CA GLU A 61 13.51 17.95 13.73
C GLU A 61 14.19 18.72 14.86
N LYS A 62 13.51 19.73 15.42
CA LYS A 62 14.09 20.63 16.43
C LYS A 62 14.01 20.11 17.87
N GLU A 63 13.03 19.22 18.15
CA GLU A 63 12.77 18.77 19.52
C GLU A 63 13.42 17.41 19.85
N THR A 64 13.56 16.49 18.90
CA THR A 64 14.12 15.15 19.17
C THR A 64 15.58 14.99 18.74
N GLY A 65 16.04 15.77 17.78
CA GLY A 65 17.40 15.67 17.23
C GLY A 65 17.71 14.32 16.56
N LYS A 66 16.68 13.49 16.30
CA LYS A 66 16.81 12.17 15.65
C LYS A 66 15.96 12.11 14.39
N PRO A 67 16.50 11.56 13.29
CA PRO A 67 15.72 11.35 12.07
C PRO A 67 14.51 10.43 12.32
N LEU A 68 13.40 10.71 11.64
CA LEU A 68 12.16 9.97 11.78
C LEU A 68 12.18 8.66 10.96
N PRO A 69 11.52 7.60 11.41
CA PRO A 69 11.26 6.45 10.55
C PRO A 69 10.43 6.89 9.34
N VAL A 70 10.73 6.34 8.17
CA VAL A 70 10.06 6.65 6.91
C VAL A 70 8.97 5.62 6.63
N LEU A 71 7.74 6.09 6.45
CA LEU A 71 6.62 5.25 6.04
C LEU A 71 6.20 5.61 4.61
N ILE A 72 6.33 4.67 3.69
CA ILE A 72 5.85 4.83 2.32
C ILE A 72 4.45 4.21 2.22
N ASN A 73 3.45 5.06 1.92
CA ASN A 73 2.07 4.61 1.72
C ASN A 73 1.77 4.41 0.24
N ILE A 74 1.11 3.29 -0.10
CA ILE A 74 0.64 2.92 -1.43
C ILE A 74 -0.87 2.71 -1.35
N HIS A 75 -1.64 3.58 -2.04
CA HIS A 75 -3.09 3.56 -1.95
C HIS A 75 -3.75 2.34 -2.61
N GLY A 76 -4.97 2.03 -2.18
CA GLY A 76 -5.82 1.00 -2.76
C GLY A 76 -6.56 1.44 -4.02
N GLY A 77 -7.65 0.74 -4.34
CA GLY A 77 -8.51 1.06 -5.48
C GLY A 77 -8.54 -0.03 -6.56
N GLY A 78 -8.12 -1.26 -6.24
CA GLY A 78 -8.18 -2.42 -7.13
C GLY A 78 -7.32 -2.29 -8.38
N PHE A 79 -6.28 -1.45 -8.37
CA PHE A 79 -5.42 -1.07 -9.49
C PHE A 79 -6.13 -0.27 -10.60
N LEU A 80 -7.43 -0.02 -10.49
CA LEU A 80 -8.29 0.56 -11.53
C LEU A 80 -8.74 1.99 -11.19
N LEU A 81 -8.67 2.36 -9.93
CA LEU A 81 -9.10 3.66 -9.41
C LEU A 81 -8.31 4.00 -8.14
N GLY A 82 -8.52 5.20 -7.63
CA GLY A 82 -7.81 5.69 -6.46
C GLY A 82 -6.78 6.74 -6.84
N LYS A 83 -6.25 7.37 -5.84
CA LYS A 83 -5.18 8.37 -5.92
C LYS A 83 -4.61 8.61 -4.52
N LYS A 84 -3.40 9.17 -4.44
CA LYS A 84 -2.69 9.41 -3.17
C LYS A 84 -3.51 10.20 -2.14
N GLU A 85 -4.37 11.13 -2.61
CA GLU A 85 -5.22 11.95 -1.73
C GLU A 85 -6.31 11.16 -1.00
N VAL A 86 -6.65 9.94 -1.44
CA VAL A 86 -7.63 9.08 -0.76
C VAL A 86 -7.17 8.75 0.66
N ASN A 87 -5.86 8.55 0.85
CA ASN A 87 -5.26 8.19 2.12
C ASN A 87 -4.69 9.40 2.88
N ARG A 88 -5.05 10.63 2.49
CA ARG A 88 -4.46 11.87 3.02
C ARG A 88 -4.57 11.97 4.55
N LEU A 89 -5.75 11.72 5.11
CA LEU A 89 -5.96 11.79 6.55
C LEU A 89 -5.30 10.63 7.29
N PHE A 90 -5.24 9.45 6.69
CA PHE A 90 -4.46 8.33 7.23
C PHE A 90 -2.96 8.64 7.26
N CYS A 91 -2.42 9.22 6.18
CA CYS A 91 -1.00 9.62 6.13
C CYS A 91 -0.69 10.68 7.20
N ALA A 92 -1.60 11.63 7.41
CA ALA A 92 -1.47 12.62 8.48
C ALA A 92 -1.53 11.96 9.89
N ASP A 93 -2.44 11.01 10.10
CA ASP A 93 -2.52 10.23 11.35
C ASP A 93 -1.23 9.44 11.62
N MET A 94 -0.66 8.79 10.61
CA MET A 94 0.62 8.08 10.75
C MET A 94 1.80 9.05 10.96
N CYS A 95 1.75 10.23 10.35
CA CYS A 95 2.71 11.29 10.62
C CYS A 95 2.66 11.74 12.09
N GLN A 96 1.48 11.94 12.66
CA GLN A 96 1.29 12.26 14.08
C GLN A 96 1.80 11.15 15.02
N ARG A 97 1.93 9.91 14.53
CA ARG A 97 2.52 8.76 15.25
C ARG A 97 4.05 8.68 15.12
N GLY A 98 4.67 9.68 14.53
CA GLY A 98 6.12 9.85 14.52
C GLY A 98 6.82 9.34 13.27
N PHE A 99 6.13 9.19 12.14
CA PHE A 99 6.73 8.87 10.85
C PHE A 99 6.90 10.12 9.97
N ALA A 100 7.95 10.15 9.17
CA ALA A 100 7.97 10.90 7.92
C ALA A 100 7.23 10.07 6.88
N VAL A 101 6.05 10.55 6.40
CA VAL A 101 5.18 9.74 5.54
C VAL A 101 5.27 10.21 4.10
N PHE A 102 5.52 9.29 3.17
CA PHE A 102 5.57 9.51 1.73
C PHE A 102 4.44 8.74 1.07
N CYS A 103 3.47 9.43 0.50
CA CYS A 103 2.32 8.82 -0.16
C CYS A 103 2.51 8.85 -1.68
N LEU A 104 2.76 7.68 -2.28
CA LEU A 104 3.06 7.56 -3.71
C LEU A 104 1.78 7.45 -4.53
N GLU A 105 1.73 8.22 -5.63
CA GLU A 105 0.84 7.94 -6.75
C GLU A 105 1.46 6.90 -7.68
N TYR A 106 0.65 6.21 -8.48
CA TYR A 106 1.12 5.27 -9.48
C TYR A 106 0.09 5.16 -10.64
N PRO A 107 0.53 4.81 -11.86
CA PRO A 107 -0.38 4.67 -12.99
C PRO A 107 -1.32 3.48 -12.81
N LEU A 108 -2.53 3.56 -13.36
CA LEU A 108 -3.59 2.60 -13.16
C LEU A 108 -3.81 1.70 -14.39
N VAL A 109 -4.32 0.50 -14.14
CA VAL A 109 -4.83 -0.41 -15.16
C VAL A 109 -6.16 0.15 -15.70
N PRO A 110 -6.48 0.10 -17.00
CA PRO A 110 -5.80 -0.65 -18.06
C PRO A 110 -4.77 0.15 -18.89
N GLU A 111 -4.46 1.39 -18.49
CA GLU A 111 -3.49 2.22 -19.21
C GLU A 111 -2.10 1.62 -19.19
N VAL A 112 -1.76 1.00 -18.07
CA VAL A 112 -0.54 0.21 -17.87
C VAL A 112 -0.90 -1.19 -17.36
N ASN A 113 0.09 -2.08 -17.27
CA ASN A 113 -0.03 -3.36 -16.57
C ASN A 113 0.68 -3.32 -15.22
N ILE A 114 0.51 -4.34 -14.40
CA ILE A 114 1.09 -4.41 -13.04
C ILE A 114 2.61 -4.30 -13.03
N PHE A 115 3.29 -4.76 -14.09
CA PHE A 115 4.76 -4.72 -14.15
C PHE A 115 5.29 -3.31 -14.35
N GLU A 116 4.51 -2.44 -15.00
CA GLU A 116 4.80 -1.01 -15.09
C GLU A 116 4.57 -0.34 -13.74
N ILE A 117 3.45 -0.66 -13.05
CA ILE A 117 3.19 -0.20 -11.68
C ILE A 117 4.34 -0.59 -10.74
N PHE A 118 4.81 -1.82 -10.79
CA PHE A 118 5.94 -2.26 -9.96
C PHE A 118 7.24 -1.49 -10.28
N ARG A 119 7.53 -1.20 -11.56
CA ARG A 119 8.71 -0.42 -11.94
C ARG A 119 8.64 1.03 -11.43
N ASP A 120 7.48 1.65 -11.57
CA ASP A 120 7.29 3.05 -11.17
C ASP A 120 7.33 3.18 -9.64
N LEU A 121 6.67 2.28 -8.90
CA LEU A 121 6.77 2.24 -7.45
C LEU A 121 8.18 1.89 -6.95
N THR A 122 8.94 1.05 -7.68
CA THR A 122 10.35 0.80 -7.37
C THR A 122 11.18 2.08 -7.54
N ALA A 123 10.93 2.86 -8.59
CA ALA A 123 11.58 4.15 -8.77
C ALA A 123 11.20 5.12 -7.64
N GLY A 124 9.91 5.16 -7.26
CA GLY A 124 9.41 5.96 -6.14
C GLY A 124 10.09 5.59 -4.81
N ILE A 125 10.14 4.30 -4.45
CA ILE A 125 10.80 3.83 -3.22
C ILE A 125 12.29 4.21 -3.21
N ASN A 126 12.99 4.04 -4.34
CA ASN A 126 14.40 4.41 -4.44
C ASN A 126 14.61 5.93 -4.34
N ASN A 127 13.70 6.73 -4.91
CA ASN A 127 13.74 8.18 -4.81
C ASN A 127 13.46 8.66 -3.37
N VAL A 128 12.46 8.07 -2.70
CA VAL A 128 12.18 8.37 -1.27
C VAL A 128 13.41 8.15 -0.40
N ALA A 129 14.15 7.06 -0.60
CA ALA A 129 15.39 6.83 0.16
C ALA A 129 16.45 7.93 -0.07
N GLY A 130 16.51 8.49 -1.30
CA GLY A 130 17.40 9.60 -1.61
C GLY A 130 16.96 10.96 -1.05
N LEU A 131 15.67 11.15 -0.81
CA LEU A 131 15.07 12.41 -0.33
C LEU A 131 14.72 12.39 1.16
N ALA A 132 14.79 11.24 1.83
CA ALA A 132 14.31 11.06 3.20
C ALA A 132 14.92 12.10 4.16
N GLU A 133 16.23 12.32 4.09
CA GLU A 133 16.95 13.26 4.95
C GLU A 133 16.51 14.72 4.75
N ASP A 134 16.11 15.11 3.52
CA ASP A 134 15.62 16.46 3.22
C ASP A 134 14.32 16.78 3.97
N PHE A 135 13.59 15.71 4.35
CA PHE A 135 12.32 15.75 5.11
C PHE A 135 12.49 15.23 6.55
N GLY A 136 13.71 15.17 7.07
CA GLY A 136 13.97 14.70 8.44
C GLY A 136 13.76 13.21 8.66
N GLY A 137 13.66 12.42 7.59
CA GLY A 137 13.51 10.97 7.63
C GLY A 137 14.84 10.23 7.67
N ASP A 138 14.81 8.99 8.16
CA ASP A 138 15.94 8.07 8.23
C ASP A 138 15.89 7.07 7.07
N PRO A 139 16.76 7.17 6.06
CA PRO A 139 16.77 6.26 4.92
C PRO A 139 17.10 4.81 5.27
N GLU A 140 17.62 4.55 6.47
CA GLU A 140 17.89 3.19 6.97
C GLU A 140 16.68 2.56 7.68
N ARG A 141 15.61 3.32 7.92
CA ARG A 141 14.38 2.87 8.59
C ARG A 141 13.15 3.11 7.71
N ILE A 142 13.06 2.34 6.61
CA ILE A 142 11.98 2.44 5.63
C ILE A 142 10.98 1.31 5.80
N TYR A 143 9.70 1.68 5.89
CA TYR A 143 8.55 0.79 6.02
C TYR A 143 7.58 1.04 4.86
N LEU A 144 6.88 -0.02 4.42
CA LEU A 144 5.79 0.13 3.46
C LEU A 144 4.44 -0.12 4.15
N CYS A 145 3.45 0.68 3.81
CA CYS A 145 2.07 0.37 4.13
C CYS A 145 1.16 0.59 2.94
N GLY A 146 0.01 -0.06 2.96
CA GLY A 146 -1.00 0.13 1.93
C GLY A 146 -2.29 -0.59 2.25
N ASP A 147 -3.36 -0.14 1.60
CA ASP A 147 -4.68 -0.73 1.74
C ASP A 147 -5.10 -1.48 0.47
N SER A 148 -5.87 -2.55 0.61
CA SER A 148 -6.46 -3.29 -0.51
C SER A 148 -5.44 -3.67 -1.59
N ALA A 149 -5.51 -3.09 -2.80
CA ALA A 149 -4.54 -3.26 -3.87
C ALA A 149 -3.14 -2.73 -3.50
N GLY A 150 -3.07 -1.65 -2.70
CA GLY A 150 -1.81 -1.12 -2.18
C GLY A 150 -1.10 -2.13 -1.27
N ALA A 151 -1.84 -2.86 -0.43
CA ALA A 151 -1.28 -3.94 0.39
C ALA A 151 -0.70 -5.09 -0.47
N TYR A 152 -1.38 -5.43 -1.57
CA TYR A 152 -0.85 -6.36 -2.56
C TYR A 152 0.49 -5.86 -3.13
N LEU A 153 0.55 -4.59 -3.56
CA LEU A 153 1.76 -3.99 -4.11
C LEU A 153 2.91 -4.00 -3.09
N CYS A 154 2.65 -3.67 -1.81
CA CYS A 154 3.64 -3.74 -0.74
C CYS A 154 4.26 -5.14 -0.59
N VAL A 155 3.42 -6.20 -0.58
CA VAL A 155 3.88 -7.59 -0.48
C VAL A 155 4.81 -7.96 -1.63
N TYR A 156 4.41 -7.63 -2.86
CA TYR A 156 5.19 -8.01 -4.05
C TYR A 156 6.48 -7.20 -4.19
N LEU A 157 6.47 -5.91 -3.88
CA LEU A 157 7.69 -5.08 -3.86
C LEU A 157 8.69 -5.58 -2.82
N ALA A 158 8.23 -5.92 -1.61
CA ALA A 158 9.09 -6.48 -0.58
C ALA A 158 9.64 -7.88 -0.97
N ALA A 159 8.81 -8.73 -1.58
CA ALA A 159 9.25 -10.03 -2.09
C ALA A 159 10.28 -9.87 -3.23
N MET A 160 10.09 -8.91 -4.15
CA MET A 160 11.04 -8.62 -5.23
C MET A 160 12.38 -8.09 -4.70
N GLN A 161 12.37 -7.32 -3.60
CA GLN A 161 13.60 -6.87 -2.96
C GLN A 161 14.43 -8.04 -2.42
N ARG A 162 13.77 -9.02 -1.81
CA ARG A 162 14.43 -10.14 -1.10
C ARG A 162 14.66 -11.37 -1.97
N ASN A 163 13.90 -11.52 -3.07
CA ASN A 163 13.99 -12.63 -4.00
C ASN A 163 14.26 -12.15 -5.44
N PRO A 164 15.52 -12.21 -5.92
CA PRO A 164 15.90 -11.77 -7.25
C PRO A 164 15.18 -12.50 -8.41
N ASP A 165 14.73 -13.74 -8.19
CA ASP A 165 14.02 -14.50 -9.24
C ASP A 165 12.63 -13.91 -9.47
N VAL A 166 11.94 -13.45 -8.42
CA VAL A 166 10.66 -12.74 -8.54
C VAL A 166 10.84 -11.40 -9.25
N ALA A 167 11.85 -10.61 -8.86
CA ALA A 167 12.17 -9.34 -9.50
C ALA A 167 12.51 -9.51 -10.98
N LYS A 168 13.32 -10.53 -11.32
CA LYS A 168 13.68 -10.87 -12.70
C LYS A 168 12.46 -11.30 -13.52
N ALA A 169 11.58 -12.13 -12.96
CA ALA A 169 10.36 -12.57 -13.62
C ALA A 169 9.40 -11.40 -13.89
N ALA A 170 9.32 -10.42 -13.00
CA ALA A 170 8.56 -9.19 -13.14
C ALA A 170 9.27 -8.12 -14.00
N LYS A 171 10.55 -8.29 -14.33
CA LYS A 171 11.42 -7.30 -15.02
C LYS A 171 11.48 -5.97 -14.26
N VAL A 172 11.57 -6.03 -12.93
CA VAL A 172 11.63 -4.88 -12.04
C VAL A 172 13.08 -4.60 -11.66
N PRO A 173 13.52 -3.34 -11.65
CA PRO A 173 14.85 -2.94 -11.16
C PRO A 173 15.02 -3.27 -9.68
N LYS A 174 16.26 -3.20 -9.20
CA LYS A 174 16.57 -3.42 -7.80
C LYS A 174 15.93 -2.32 -6.92
N ILE A 175 15.23 -2.73 -5.86
CA ILE A 175 14.85 -1.88 -4.74
C ILE A 175 16.06 -1.77 -3.83
N VAL A 176 16.61 -0.55 -3.70
CA VAL A 176 17.90 -0.30 -3.03
C VAL A 176 17.75 -0.26 -1.51
N PRO A 177 16.81 0.55 -0.94
CA PRO A 177 16.67 0.64 0.51
C PRO A 177 16.07 -0.65 1.08
N GLU A 178 16.52 -1.03 2.29
CA GLU A 178 15.92 -2.18 2.98
C GLU A 178 14.54 -1.84 3.53
N ILE A 179 13.52 -2.61 3.12
CA ILE A 179 12.18 -2.52 3.68
C ILE A 179 12.16 -3.31 4.99
N LYS A 180 11.96 -2.63 6.13
CA LYS A 180 12.06 -3.21 7.47
C LYS A 180 10.83 -4.00 7.87
N ALA A 181 9.62 -3.47 7.61
CA ALA A 181 8.36 -4.15 7.88
C ALA A 181 7.22 -3.64 6.97
N LEU A 182 6.08 -4.36 6.96
CA LEU A 182 4.91 -4.05 6.16
C LEU A 182 3.68 -3.80 7.04
N GLY A 183 2.90 -2.75 6.74
CA GLY A 183 1.56 -2.49 7.24
C GLY A 183 0.51 -2.80 6.15
N LEU A 184 -0.26 -3.87 6.30
CA LEU A 184 -1.12 -4.41 5.25
C LEU A 184 -2.60 -4.32 5.67
N ILE A 185 -3.33 -3.34 5.14
CA ILE A 185 -4.71 -3.03 5.52
C ILE A 185 -5.67 -3.65 4.51
N SER A 186 -6.55 -4.58 4.96
CA SER A 186 -7.62 -5.17 4.12
C SER A 186 -7.13 -5.70 2.76
N GLY A 187 -5.99 -6.38 2.72
CA GLY A 187 -5.23 -6.66 1.50
C GLY A 187 -5.99 -7.48 0.45
N MET A 188 -5.94 -7.04 -0.82
CA MET A 188 -6.46 -7.76 -1.99
C MET A 188 -5.41 -8.77 -2.49
N PHE A 189 -4.96 -9.68 -1.62
CA PHE A 189 -3.83 -10.57 -1.89
C PHE A 189 -4.04 -11.56 -3.03
N TYR A 190 -5.28 -11.99 -3.28
CA TYR A 190 -5.60 -13.06 -4.22
C TYR A 190 -6.44 -12.54 -5.40
N ILE A 191 -5.77 -12.15 -6.47
CA ILE A 191 -6.44 -11.66 -7.69
C ILE A 191 -6.67 -12.76 -8.74
N HIS A 192 -6.29 -14.01 -8.46
CA HIS A 192 -6.37 -15.16 -9.37
C HIS A 192 -7.32 -16.27 -8.88
N LYS A 193 -7.85 -16.18 -7.64
CA LYS A 193 -8.78 -17.19 -7.09
C LYS A 193 -10.11 -17.19 -7.86
N PRO A 194 -10.82 -18.34 -7.93
CA PRO A 194 -12.08 -18.46 -8.65
C PRO A 194 -13.25 -17.81 -7.90
N ASP A 195 -13.19 -16.52 -7.74
CA ASP A 195 -14.21 -15.64 -7.18
C ASP A 195 -14.48 -14.45 -8.10
N ASN A 196 -15.32 -13.51 -7.66
CA ASN A 196 -15.69 -12.35 -8.47
C ASN A 196 -14.49 -11.49 -8.87
N ILE A 197 -13.42 -11.45 -8.05
CA ILE A 197 -12.19 -10.72 -8.35
C ILE A 197 -11.36 -11.49 -9.37
N GLY A 198 -11.05 -12.75 -9.08
CA GLY A 198 -10.17 -13.57 -9.91
C GLY A 198 -10.72 -13.95 -11.27
N PHE A 199 -12.01 -13.77 -11.52
CA PHE A 199 -12.59 -13.98 -12.84
C PHE A 199 -12.15 -12.92 -13.85
N PHE A 200 -12.05 -11.66 -13.44
CA PHE A 200 -11.77 -10.53 -14.33
C PHE A 200 -10.34 -9.98 -14.19
N MET A 201 -9.85 -9.87 -12.96
CA MET A 201 -8.62 -9.15 -12.64
C MET A 201 -7.35 -9.70 -13.31
N PRO A 202 -7.08 -11.02 -13.38
CA PRO A 202 -5.79 -11.49 -13.89
C PRO A 202 -5.47 -11.02 -15.30
N LYS A 203 -6.46 -11.01 -16.20
CA LYS A 203 -6.26 -10.55 -17.58
C LYS A 203 -6.02 -9.05 -17.68
N LEU A 204 -6.65 -8.29 -16.82
CA LEU A 204 -6.49 -6.83 -16.78
C LEU A 204 -5.12 -6.48 -16.19
N VAL A 205 -4.78 -7.07 -15.07
CA VAL A 205 -3.61 -6.72 -14.26
C VAL A 205 -2.33 -7.27 -14.87
N TYR A 206 -2.32 -8.56 -15.26
CA TYR A 206 -1.12 -9.23 -15.80
C TYR A 206 -1.06 -9.29 -17.34
N GLY A 207 -2.15 -8.95 -18.03
CA GLY A 207 -2.26 -9.05 -19.48
C GLY A 207 -2.86 -10.37 -19.98
N LYS A 208 -3.26 -10.40 -21.26
CA LYS A 208 -4.03 -11.51 -21.87
C LYS A 208 -3.32 -12.87 -21.80
N ASN A 209 -2.01 -12.90 -21.89
CA ASN A 209 -1.20 -14.13 -21.96
C ASN A 209 -0.49 -14.47 -20.65
N TRP A 210 -0.88 -13.86 -19.53
CA TRP A 210 -0.17 -13.91 -18.26
C TRP A 210 0.26 -15.31 -17.79
N LYS A 211 -0.54 -16.35 -18.10
CA LYS A 211 -0.22 -17.76 -17.74
C LYS A 211 1.03 -18.31 -18.43
N LYS A 212 1.50 -17.65 -19.51
CA LYS A 212 2.70 -18.04 -20.28
C LYS A 212 3.91 -17.17 -19.94
N GLU A 213 3.71 -16.13 -19.11
CA GLU A 213 4.79 -15.23 -18.72
C GLU A 213 5.63 -15.83 -17.58
N PRO A 214 6.91 -15.45 -17.47
CA PRO A 214 7.79 -15.93 -16.40
C PRO A 214 7.26 -15.66 -14.99
N PHE A 215 6.43 -14.63 -14.82
CA PHE A 215 5.82 -14.26 -13.55
C PHE A 215 4.61 -15.14 -13.16
N ALA A 216 4.08 -15.96 -14.06
CA ALA A 216 2.88 -16.75 -13.81
C ALA A 216 2.91 -17.58 -12.50
N PRO A 217 4.02 -18.23 -12.11
CA PRO A 217 4.11 -18.96 -10.84
C PRO A 217 3.95 -18.07 -9.60
N TYR A 218 4.29 -16.79 -9.73
CA TYR A 218 4.29 -15.82 -8.63
C TYR A 218 3.00 -15.01 -8.51
N THR A 219 1.99 -15.27 -9.35
CA THR A 219 0.68 -14.59 -9.22
C THR A 219 -0.12 -15.03 -8.01
N ASP A 220 0.27 -16.15 -7.39
CA ASP A 220 -0.24 -16.63 -6.11
C ASP A 220 0.69 -16.15 -4.98
N PRO A 221 0.21 -15.33 -4.03
CA PRO A 221 1.02 -14.86 -2.91
C PRO A 221 1.43 -16.00 -1.94
N GLU A 222 0.78 -17.17 -2.03
CA GLU A 222 1.15 -18.36 -1.26
C GLU A 222 2.40 -19.07 -1.85
N ASN A 223 2.83 -18.68 -3.07
CA ASN A 223 4.03 -19.22 -3.68
C ASN A 223 5.24 -19.00 -2.76
N PRO A 224 6.09 -20.04 -2.52
CA PRO A 224 7.28 -19.91 -1.67
C PRO A 224 8.25 -18.81 -2.14
N GLY A 225 8.24 -18.43 -3.40
CA GLY A 225 9.01 -17.28 -3.92
C GLY A 225 8.53 -15.94 -3.36
N ILE A 226 7.27 -15.84 -2.94
CA ILE A 226 6.67 -14.64 -2.32
C ILE A 226 6.66 -14.80 -0.80
N ALA A 227 5.83 -15.71 -0.26
CA ALA A 227 5.63 -15.88 1.17
C ALA A 227 6.54 -16.94 1.80
N GLY A 228 7.62 -17.36 1.14
CA GLY A 228 8.62 -18.26 1.72
C GLY A 228 9.46 -17.57 2.79
N LYS A 229 10.02 -18.37 3.69
CA LYS A 229 10.86 -17.90 4.81
C LYS A 229 11.98 -16.98 4.30
N GLY A 230 12.03 -15.75 4.81
CA GLY A 230 13.04 -14.76 4.46
C GLY A 230 12.72 -13.91 3.23
N ASN A 231 11.67 -14.22 2.46
CA ASN A 231 11.25 -13.44 1.29
C ASN A 231 10.37 -12.23 1.63
N LEU A 232 9.83 -12.17 2.84
CA LEU A 232 9.11 -11.02 3.34
C LEU A 232 9.71 -10.53 4.65
N PRO A 233 9.71 -9.21 4.91
CA PRO A 233 9.98 -8.68 6.24
C PRO A 233 8.79 -8.96 7.17
N PRO A 234 8.89 -8.65 8.47
CA PRO A 234 7.76 -8.72 9.39
C PRO A 234 6.52 -8.01 8.84
N CYS A 235 5.33 -8.64 8.98
CA CYS A 235 4.08 -8.15 8.40
C CYS A 235 3.02 -7.89 9.48
N PHE A 236 2.48 -6.68 9.55
CA PHE A 236 1.25 -6.38 10.27
C PHE A 236 0.07 -6.48 9.30
N ILE A 237 -0.89 -7.35 9.57
CA ILE A 237 -2.06 -7.57 8.72
C ILE A 237 -3.30 -7.10 9.50
N LEU A 238 -4.04 -6.16 8.93
CA LEU A 238 -5.25 -5.60 9.51
C LEU A 238 -6.47 -5.94 8.67
N THR A 239 -7.53 -6.40 9.33
CA THR A 239 -8.85 -6.61 8.72
C THR A 239 -9.96 -6.52 9.76
N ALA A 240 -11.22 -6.52 9.33
CA ALA A 240 -12.36 -6.46 10.22
C ALA A 240 -13.54 -7.32 9.74
N LYS A 241 -14.51 -7.57 10.64
CA LYS A 241 -15.70 -8.39 10.36
C LYS A 241 -16.55 -7.89 9.18
N GLY A 242 -16.56 -6.57 8.92
CA GLY A 242 -17.32 -5.97 7.81
C GLY A 242 -16.53 -5.88 6.50
N ASP A 243 -15.27 -6.25 6.50
CA ASP A 243 -14.41 -6.26 5.31
C ASP A 243 -14.76 -7.45 4.40
N PHE A 244 -15.13 -7.18 3.15
CA PHE A 244 -15.47 -8.22 2.17
C PHE A 244 -14.24 -9.05 1.73
N LEU A 245 -13.00 -8.55 1.94
CA LEU A 245 -11.75 -9.26 1.72
C LEU A 245 -11.14 -9.86 3.01
N ARG A 246 -11.88 -9.87 4.12
CA ARG A 246 -11.40 -10.43 5.40
C ARG A 246 -10.80 -11.82 5.26
N HIS A 247 -11.42 -12.67 4.44
CA HIS A 247 -10.94 -14.03 4.20
C HIS A 247 -9.57 -14.06 3.50
N TYR A 248 -9.24 -13.06 2.66
CA TYR A 248 -7.90 -12.94 2.06
C TYR A 248 -6.84 -12.66 3.11
N SER A 249 -7.08 -11.68 3.98
CA SER A 249 -6.16 -11.34 5.07
C SER A 249 -5.90 -12.53 6.00
N ARG A 250 -6.94 -13.27 6.36
CA ARG A 250 -6.83 -14.48 7.20
C ARG A 250 -6.07 -15.60 6.51
N ASN A 251 -6.33 -15.84 5.22
CA ASN A 251 -5.62 -16.85 4.45
C ASN A 251 -4.14 -16.50 4.31
N PHE A 252 -3.83 -15.25 4.01
CA PHE A 252 -2.45 -14.80 3.89
C PHE A 252 -1.69 -14.89 5.22
N ALA A 253 -2.30 -14.49 6.34
CA ALA A 253 -1.71 -14.68 7.66
C ALA A 253 -1.45 -16.17 7.98
N LYS A 254 -2.37 -17.06 7.59
CA LYS A 254 -2.16 -18.51 7.73
C LYS A 254 -0.95 -18.96 6.91
N THR A 255 -0.82 -18.53 5.67
CA THR A 255 0.32 -18.85 4.80
C THR A 255 1.64 -18.37 5.41
N LEU A 256 1.68 -17.13 5.93
CA LEU A 256 2.87 -16.61 6.61
C LEU A 256 3.26 -17.45 7.82
N LYS A 257 2.28 -17.85 8.63
CA LYS A 257 2.48 -18.75 9.78
C LYS A 257 3.06 -20.09 9.36
N GLU A 258 2.50 -20.72 8.34
CA GLU A 258 2.93 -22.04 7.83
C GLU A 258 4.37 -21.99 7.26
N ASN A 259 4.78 -20.85 6.71
CA ASN A 259 6.13 -20.63 6.19
C ASN A 259 7.11 -20.03 7.23
N GLY A 260 6.69 -19.84 8.46
CA GLY A 260 7.56 -19.29 9.53
C GLY A 260 7.96 -17.83 9.29
N CYS A 261 7.14 -17.05 8.56
CA CYS A 261 7.33 -15.62 8.39
C CYS A 261 6.74 -14.85 9.58
N GLU A 262 7.49 -13.91 10.12
CA GLU A 262 7.05 -13.08 11.25
C GLU A 262 5.86 -12.22 10.85
N HIS A 263 4.76 -12.31 11.60
CA HIS A 263 3.57 -11.51 11.33
C HIS A 263 2.68 -11.37 12.55
N THR A 264 1.86 -10.33 12.52
CA THR A 264 0.73 -10.11 13.43
C THR A 264 -0.55 -9.95 12.60
N LEU A 265 -1.61 -10.67 12.95
CA LEU A 265 -2.95 -10.48 12.39
C LEU A 265 -3.83 -9.79 13.43
N LEU A 266 -4.26 -8.55 13.15
CA LEU A 266 -5.30 -7.85 13.88
C LEU A 266 -6.62 -7.99 13.10
N ASP A 267 -7.48 -8.90 13.54
CA ASP A 267 -8.79 -9.18 12.94
C ASP A 267 -9.89 -8.68 13.89
N ILE A 268 -10.42 -7.47 13.65
CA ILE A 268 -11.41 -6.82 14.52
C ILE A 268 -12.77 -7.47 14.32
N THR A 269 -13.29 -8.06 15.41
CA THR A 269 -14.54 -8.84 15.41
C THR A 269 -15.68 -8.21 16.22
N GLY A 270 -15.54 -6.98 16.67
CA GLY A 270 -16.51 -6.26 17.49
C GLY A 270 -17.93 -6.16 16.87
N GLU A 271 -18.86 -5.58 17.59
CA GLU A 271 -20.26 -5.42 17.16
C GLU A 271 -20.38 -4.48 15.95
N GLN A 272 -19.55 -3.45 15.90
CA GLN A 272 -19.51 -2.52 14.77
C GLN A 272 -18.93 -3.21 13.53
N LYS A 273 -19.67 -3.15 12.42
CA LYS A 273 -19.20 -3.63 11.12
C LYS A 273 -18.32 -2.57 10.47
N LEU A 274 -17.02 -2.63 10.75
CA LEU A 274 -16.04 -1.77 10.11
C LEU A 274 -15.91 -2.16 8.62
N PRO A 275 -16.01 -1.20 7.68
CA PRO A 275 -15.98 -1.51 6.25
C PRO A 275 -14.58 -1.92 5.78
N HIS A 276 -14.48 -2.30 4.49
CA HIS A 276 -13.21 -2.54 3.82
C HIS A 276 -12.28 -1.33 3.93
N ALA A 277 -10.99 -1.57 4.24
CA ALA A 277 -9.95 -0.55 4.41
C ALA A 277 -10.31 0.54 5.45
N PHE A 278 -11.10 0.22 6.47
CA PHE A 278 -11.67 1.19 7.41
C PHE A 278 -10.61 2.10 8.02
N SER A 279 -9.45 1.59 8.42
CA SER A 279 -8.45 2.39 9.12
C SER A 279 -7.71 3.38 8.21
N ALA A 280 -7.64 3.09 6.91
CA ALA A 280 -7.10 4.01 5.91
C ALA A 280 -8.15 5.02 5.42
N MET A 281 -9.40 4.56 5.27
CA MET A 281 -10.49 5.38 4.72
C MET A 281 -11.20 6.25 5.76
N LEU A 282 -11.24 5.83 7.00
CA LEU A 282 -11.94 6.45 8.13
C LEU A 282 -11.02 6.50 9.36
N PRO A 283 -9.84 7.16 9.25
CA PRO A 283 -8.84 7.15 10.32
C PRO A 283 -9.32 7.79 11.62
N GLU A 284 -10.38 8.63 11.57
CA GLU A 284 -10.98 9.30 12.72
C GLU A 284 -11.79 8.38 13.64
N LEU A 285 -12.15 7.18 13.20
CA LEU A 285 -12.89 6.23 14.04
C LEU A 285 -12.03 5.72 15.22
N PRO A 286 -12.59 5.52 16.42
CA PRO A 286 -11.84 4.99 17.56
C PRO A 286 -11.17 3.64 17.27
N ASP A 287 -11.85 2.73 16.55
CA ASP A 287 -11.27 1.45 16.12
C ASP A 287 -10.13 1.64 15.12
N SER A 288 -10.21 2.65 14.24
CA SER A 288 -9.15 3.00 13.31
C SER A 288 -7.93 3.55 14.03
N GLN A 289 -8.15 4.46 14.99
CA GLN A 289 -7.09 5.03 15.82
C GLN A 289 -6.33 3.93 16.58
N ALA A 290 -7.04 3.00 17.22
CA ALA A 290 -6.46 1.89 17.94
C ALA A 290 -5.69 0.92 17.00
N ALA A 291 -6.24 0.67 15.80
CA ALA A 291 -5.59 -0.20 14.82
C ALA A 291 -4.34 0.44 14.20
N ASN A 292 -4.37 1.73 13.90
CA ASN A 292 -3.24 2.49 13.36
C ASN A 292 -2.14 2.62 14.42
N GLU A 293 -2.47 2.82 15.71
CA GLU A 293 -1.51 2.78 16.82
C GLU A 293 -0.81 1.42 16.89
N ALA A 294 -1.57 0.32 16.91
CA ALA A 294 -1.00 -1.02 16.95
C ALA A 294 -0.10 -1.32 15.73
N MET A 295 -0.46 -0.79 14.56
CA MET A 295 0.38 -0.91 13.36
C MET A 295 1.67 -0.08 13.50
N ALA A 296 1.57 1.16 13.98
CA ALA A 296 2.72 2.02 14.21
C ALA A 296 3.72 1.39 15.20
N GLU A 297 3.22 0.90 16.35
CA GLU A 297 4.04 0.20 17.35
C GLU A 297 4.72 -1.04 16.76
N PHE A 298 4.00 -1.82 15.94
CA PHE A 298 4.57 -2.98 15.27
C PHE A 298 5.70 -2.58 14.32
N LEU A 299 5.47 -1.59 13.45
CA LEU A 299 6.48 -1.12 12.50
C LEU A 299 7.73 -0.60 13.22
N LEU A 300 7.56 0.25 14.23
CA LEU A 300 8.67 0.84 14.99
C LEU A 300 9.51 -0.15 15.79
N LYS A 301 8.95 -1.34 16.07
CA LYS A 301 9.66 -2.41 16.77
C LYS A 301 10.63 -3.16 15.86
N HIS A 302 10.40 -3.12 14.56
CA HIS A 302 11.17 -3.85 13.55
C HIS A 302 12.03 -2.91 12.71
#